data_5b10a495881dea33ba5525f290156006
#
_entry.id   5b10a495881dea33ba5525f290156006
#
_cell.length_a   1.000
_cell.length_b   1.000
_cell.length_c   1.000
_cell.angle_alpha   90.00
_cell.angle_beta   90.00
_cell.angle_gamma   90.00
#
_symmetry.space_group_name_H-M   'P 1'
#
loop_
_entity.id
_entity.type
_entity.pdbx_description
1 polymer ?
#
loop_
_entity_poly.entity_id
_entity_poly.type
_entity_poly.pdbx_seq_one_letter_code
_entity_poly.pdbx_strand_id
1 'polypeptide(L)'
;MSTTRTLDLFIEPERAGSYFTLPFEMPANTARLTLRCRYERRRERPAEGGFRAREEINIVDLGLVAPDGELVGASGSDKSEISVSATEATPGYRPAELVPGQWAILVGAYKVAPEGVRVTYELVFEEKRPRWLRGDLHTHTLASDGVLTAGELAAHALRHGLDFLAVTDHNQMVSAEELPRVEGLALIPGVEWTHYRGHANFLG
;
A
#
# COMPACT_ATOMS: atom_id res chain seq x y z
N MET A 1 -17.49 1.88 5.27
CA MET A 1 -17.30 2.88 6.36
C MET A 1 -15.85 2.84 6.76
N SER A 2 -15.37 3.87 7.46
CA SER A 2 -14.02 3.85 8.04
C SER A 2 -14.12 4.02 9.54
N THR A 3 -13.27 3.31 10.29
CA THR A 3 -13.16 3.46 11.73
C THR A 3 -11.79 4.03 12.03
N THR A 4 -11.73 4.99 12.97
CA THR A 4 -10.48 5.61 13.37
C THR A 4 -10.17 5.28 14.82
N ARG A 5 -8.92 4.94 15.11
CA ARG A 5 -8.38 4.74 16.45
C ARG A 5 -7.14 5.61 16.63
N THR A 6 -7.01 6.21 17.78
CA THR A 6 -5.83 6.99 18.15
C THR A 6 -5.07 6.27 19.26
N LEU A 7 -3.74 6.21 19.12
CA LEU A 7 -2.83 5.71 20.15
C LEU A 7 -1.84 6.83 20.49
N ASP A 8 -1.75 7.16 21.76
CA ASP A 8 -0.75 8.10 22.27
C ASP A 8 0.38 7.34 22.96
N LEU A 9 1.59 7.72 22.63
CA LEU A 9 2.81 7.14 23.17
C LEU A 9 3.70 8.28 23.67
N PHE A 10 4.21 8.16 24.89
CA PHE A 10 5.30 9.00 25.36
C PHE A 10 6.61 8.21 25.28
N ILE A 11 7.61 8.78 24.58
CA ILE A 11 8.92 8.19 24.44
C ILE A 11 9.88 8.95 25.37
N GLU A 12 10.38 8.24 26.38
CA GLU A 12 11.35 8.75 27.33
C GLU A 12 12.70 9.00 26.63
N PRO A 13 13.50 9.99 27.08
CA PRO A 13 14.80 10.31 26.48
C PRO A 13 15.76 9.10 26.43
N GLU A 14 15.68 8.21 27.43
CA GLU A 14 16.51 7.00 27.55
C GLU A 14 16.28 5.99 26.44
N ARG A 15 15.15 6.11 25.74
CA ARG A 15 14.85 5.30 24.55
C ARG A 15 15.47 5.82 23.25
N ALA A 16 16.16 6.94 23.29
CA ALA A 16 16.87 7.43 22.11
C ALA A 16 17.82 6.37 21.53
N GLY A 17 17.79 6.18 20.23
CA GLY A 17 18.56 5.16 19.52
C GLY A 17 17.95 3.75 19.58
N SER A 18 16.76 3.54 20.16
CA SER A 18 16.14 2.21 20.27
C SER A 18 15.00 2.01 19.28
N TYR A 19 14.73 0.72 18.97
CA TYR A 19 13.55 0.28 18.23
C TYR A 19 12.70 -0.61 19.13
N PHE A 20 11.39 -0.40 19.06
CA PHE A 20 10.40 -1.21 19.80
C PHE A 20 9.05 -1.20 19.11
N THR A 21 8.14 -2.06 19.55
CA THR A 21 6.83 -2.20 18.94
C THR A 21 5.73 -1.64 19.84
N LEU A 22 4.73 -1.00 19.21
CA LEU A 22 3.48 -0.58 19.85
C LEU A 22 2.35 -1.43 19.25
N PRO A 23 1.77 -2.38 20.03
CA PRO A 23 0.75 -3.27 19.52
C PRO A 23 -0.59 -2.55 19.32
N PHE A 24 -1.35 -3.02 18.32
CA PHE A 24 -2.73 -2.62 18.10
C PHE A 24 -3.54 -3.77 17.50
N GLU A 25 -4.86 -3.74 17.68
CA GLU A 25 -5.76 -4.73 17.10
C GLU A 25 -6.24 -4.28 15.73
N MET A 26 -6.02 -5.14 14.71
CA MET A 26 -6.55 -4.97 13.35
C MET A 26 -7.99 -5.48 13.32
N PRO A 27 -8.99 -4.64 12.99
CA PRO A 27 -10.37 -5.09 12.90
C PRO A 27 -10.57 -6.12 11.77
N ALA A 28 -11.57 -6.98 11.95
CA ALA A 28 -12.01 -7.86 10.88
C ALA A 28 -12.51 -7.04 9.67
N ASN A 29 -12.38 -7.64 8.48
CA ASN A 29 -12.82 -7.02 7.22
C ASN A 29 -12.13 -5.69 6.86
N THR A 30 -10.92 -5.44 7.33
CA THR A 30 -10.15 -4.27 6.94
C THR A 30 -9.64 -4.44 5.50
N ALA A 31 -9.98 -3.51 4.62
CA ALA A 31 -9.50 -3.45 3.24
C ALA A 31 -8.19 -2.67 3.13
N ARG A 32 -8.09 -1.57 3.89
CA ARG A 32 -6.93 -0.66 3.90
C ARG A 32 -6.71 -0.14 5.31
N LEU A 33 -5.45 -0.10 5.71
CA LEU A 33 -4.98 0.62 6.87
C LEU A 33 -4.25 1.87 6.40
N THR A 34 -4.65 3.03 6.92
CA THR A 34 -3.83 4.25 6.84
C THR A 34 -3.35 4.58 8.26
N LEU A 35 -2.04 4.73 8.42
CA LEU A 35 -1.38 5.02 9.68
C LEU A 35 -0.69 6.38 9.57
N ARG A 36 -1.08 7.31 10.43
CA ARG A 36 -0.49 8.65 10.55
C ARG A 36 0.27 8.77 11.85
N CYS A 37 1.44 9.41 11.78
CA CYS A 37 2.31 9.66 12.94
C CYS A 37 2.51 11.16 13.09
N ARG A 38 2.24 11.69 14.29
CA ARG A 38 2.40 13.10 14.60
C ARG A 38 3.17 13.29 15.91
N TYR A 39 4.19 14.15 15.86
CA TYR A 39 4.98 14.56 17.03
C TYR A 39 5.66 15.90 16.76
N GLU A 40 6.17 16.55 17.80
CA GLU A 40 6.99 17.77 17.65
C GLU A 40 8.37 17.38 17.10
N ARG A 41 8.56 17.49 15.78
CA ARG A 41 9.82 17.16 15.12
C ARG A 41 10.85 18.26 15.25
N ARG A 42 10.42 19.53 15.13
CA ARG A 42 11.29 20.70 15.06
C ARG A 42 10.83 21.77 16.03
N ARG A 43 11.81 22.48 16.60
CA ARG A 43 11.58 23.65 17.47
C ARG A 43 12.30 24.86 16.91
N GLU A 44 11.66 26.02 17.03
CA GLU A 44 12.30 27.28 16.67
C GLU A 44 13.30 27.68 17.76
N ARG A 45 14.50 28.06 17.36
CA ARG A 45 15.58 28.54 18.21
C ARG A 45 16.02 29.92 17.75
N PRO A 46 16.27 30.86 18.68
CA PRO A 46 16.93 32.13 18.33
C PRO A 46 18.30 31.82 17.71
N ALA A 47 18.60 32.49 16.59
CA ALA A 47 19.91 32.45 15.92
C ALA A 47 20.54 33.83 15.91
N GLU A 48 21.85 33.90 15.68
CA GLU A 48 22.57 35.17 15.60
C GLU A 48 22.01 36.03 14.46
N GLY A 49 22.01 37.37 14.67
CA GLY A 49 21.52 38.31 13.67
C GLY A 49 20.00 38.48 13.63
N GLY A 50 19.24 38.02 14.64
CA GLY A 50 17.78 38.16 14.72
C GLY A 50 17.01 37.15 13.87
N PHE A 51 17.67 36.17 13.24
CA PHE A 51 17.03 35.07 12.51
C PHE A 51 16.52 34.00 13.48
N ARG A 52 15.53 33.21 13.02
CA ARG A 52 15.09 32.00 13.71
C ARG A 52 15.59 30.77 12.94
N ALA A 53 16.30 29.89 13.62
CA ALA A 53 16.67 28.59 13.09
C ALA A 53 15.66 27.53 13.54
N ARG A 54 15.35 26.57 12.68
CA ARG A 54 14.56 25.39 13.05
C ARG A 54 15.50 24.24 13.35
N GLU A 55 15.55 23.85 14.60
CA GLU A 55 16.33 22.70 15.05
C GLU A 55 15.44 21.45 15.07
N GLU A 56 15.95 20.34 14.51
CA GLU A 56 15.27 19.05 14.59
C GLU A 56 15.60 18.43 15.95
N ILE A 57 14.60 18.38 16.83
CA ILE A 57 14.75 17.95 18.23
C ILE A 57 14.34 16.48 18.43
N ASN A 58 13.40 16.00 17.63
CA ASN A 58 12.98 14.59 17.66
C ASN A 58 12.97 14.00 16.26
N ILE A 59 13.33 12.71 16.15
CA ILE A 59 13.26 11.91 14.92
C ILE A 59 12.69 10.56 15.33
N VAL A 60 11.48 10.29 14.84
CA VAL A 60 10.77 9.02 15.09
C VAL A 60 10.47 8.39 13.74
N ASP A 61 11.01 7.19 13.54
CA ASP A 61 10.78 6.37 12.36
C ASP A 61 9.53 5.54 12.52
N LEU A 62 8.92 5.18 11.39
CA LEU A 62 7.64 4.50 11.34
C LEU A 62 7.78 3.19 10.59
N GLY A 63 7.32 2.08 11.18
CA GLY A 63 7.20 0.80 10.50
C GLY A 63 5.91 0.08 10.88
N LEU A 64 5.62 -1.00 10.16
CA LEU A 64 4.45 -1.86 10.37
C LEU A 64 4.89 -3.32 10.41
N VAL A 65 4.46 -4.04 11.45
CA VAL A 65 4.74 -5.45 11.67
C VAL A 65 3.44 -6.23 11.69
N ALA A 66 3.38 -7.32 10.93
CA ALA A 66 2.24 -8.22 10.84
C ALA A 66 2.15 -9.18 12.06
N PRO A 67 1.01 -9.89 12.25
CA PRO A 67 0.82 -10.79 13.40
C PRO A 67 1.82 -11.94 13.49
N ASP A 68 2.37 -12.38 12.36
CA ASP A 68 3.40 -13.42 12.27
C ASP A 68 4.81 -12.91 12.62
N GLY A 69 4.96 -11.61 12.93
CA GLY A 69 6.22 -10.96 13.22
C GLY A 69 6.96 -10.46 11.98
N GLU A 70 6.42 -10.65 10.77
CA GLU A 70 7.06 -10.15 9.56
C GLU A 70 6.95 -8.62 9.44
N LEU A 71 8.05 -7.99 9.04
CA LEU A 71 8.08 -6.57 8.72
C LEU A 71 7.39 -6.31 7.38
N VAL A 72 6.27 -5.58 7.41
CA VAL A 72 5.56 -5.15 6.20
C VAL A 72 6.30 -4.00 5.52
N GLY A 73 6.95 -3.16 6.29
CA GLY A 73 7.80 -2.08 5.80
C GLY A 73 8.17 -1.10 6.89
N ALA A 74 9.16 -0.27 6.59
CA ALA A 74 9.62 0.80 7.47
C ALA A 74 10.06 2.01 6.65
N SER A 75 9.95 3.19 7.25
CA SER A 75 10.39 4.46 6.70
C SER A 75 11.01 5.31 7.79
N GLY A 76 11.93 6.15 7.40
CA GLY A 76 12.44 7.19 8.28
C GLY A 76 11.38 8.27 8.55
N SER A 77 11.78 9.28 9.29
CA SER A 77 10.93 10.43 9.67
C SER A 77 10.49 11.32 8.49
N ASP A 78 10.87 10.97 7.25
CA ASP A 78 10.40 11.61 6.02
C ASP A 78 8.91 11.34 5.73
N LYS A 79 8.37 10.23 6.25
CA LYS A 79 6.96 9.86 6.11
C LYS A 79 6.21 10.02 7.44
N SER A 80 5.18 10.85 7.42
CA SER A 80 4.23 11.01 8.52
C SER A 80 2.93 10.24 8.30
N GLU A 81 2.76 9.65 7.12
CA GLU A 81 1.60 8.85 6.75
C GLU A 81 2.04 7.69 5.86
N ILE A 82 1.49 6.51 6.12
CA ILE A 82 1.62 5.33 5.26
C ILE A 82 0.25 4.67 5.09
N SER A 83 0.11 3.95 3.98
CA SER A 83 -1.09 3.17 3.68
C SER A 83 -0.70 1.79 3.17
N VAL A 84 -1.43 0.77 3.61
CA VAL A 84 -1.25 -0.64 3.19
C VAL A 84 -2.60 -1.27 2.92
N SER A 85 -2.68 -2.04 1.85
CA SER A 85 -3.80 -2.90 1.47
C SER A 85 -3.28 -4.20 0.88
N ALA A 86 -4.16 -5.12 0.49
CA ALA A 86 -3.76 -6.37 -0.15
C ALA A 86 -3.06 -6.17 -1.51
N THR A 87 -3.35 -5.07 -2.22
CA THR A 87 -2.86 -4.82 -3.58
C THR A 87 -1.92 -3.63 -3.70
N GLU A 88 -1.95 -2.71 -2.73
CA GLU A 88 -1.21 -1.45 -2.78
C GLU A 88 -0.58 -1.12 -1.44
N ALA A 89 0.58 -0.47 -1.48
CA ALA A 89 1.21 0.06 -0.28
C ALA A 89 2.03 1.31 -0.60
N THR A 90 2.21 2.18 0.39
CA THR A 90 3.14 3.31 0.30
C THR A 90 4.56 2.82 -0.01
N PRO A 91 5.34 3.49 -0.89
CA PRO A 91 6.73 3.12 -1.17
C PRO A 91 7.56 2.93 0.11
N GLY A 92 8.28 1.80 0.19
CA GLY A 92 8.99 1.35 1.39
C GLY A 92 8.21 0.32 2.23
N TYR A 93 6.94 0.07 1.84
CA TYR A 93 6.07 -0.98 2.40
C TYR A 93 5.65 -1.94 1.30
N ARG A 94 5.38 -3.20 1.64
CA ARG A 94 4.83 -4.18 0.72
C ARG A 94 3.31 -4.28 0.89
N PRO A 95 2.54 -4.57 -0.18
CA PRO A 95 1.15 -4.98 -0.05
C PRO A 95 1.04 -6.17 0.89
N ALA A 96 -0.01 -6.17 1.73
CA ALA A 96 -0.25 -7.24 2.70
C ALA A 96 -1.74 -7.44 2.93
N GLU A 97 -2.13 -8.72 3.09
CA GLU A 97 -3.48 -9.05 3.53
C GLU A 97 -3.64 -8.58 4.99
N LEU A 98 -4.60 -7.69 5.24
CA LEU A 98 -4.85 -7.14 6.56
C LEU A 98 -5.73 -8.10 7.38
N VAL A 99 -5.14 -9.23 7.77
CA VAL A 99 -5.84 -10.24 8.59
C VAL A 99 -6.17 -9.66 9.97
N PRO A 100 -7.32 -10.01 10.58
CA PRO A 100 -7.66 -9.57 11.93
C PRO A 100 -6.68 -10.13 12.95
N GLY A 101 -6.46 -9.39 14.03
CA GLY A 101 -5.58 -9.80 15.12
C GLY A 101 -4.54 -8.74 15.50
N GLN A 102 -3.57 -9.15 16.30
CA GLN A 102 -2.58 -8.25 16.89
C GLN A 102 -1.47 -7.89 15.88
N TRP A 103 -1.50 -6.67 15.40
CA TRP A 103 -0.44 -6.03 14.61
C TRP A 103 0.39 -5.10 15.49
N ALA A 104 1.49 -4.59 14.99
CA ALA A 104 2.29 -3.64 15.74
C ALA A 104 2.88 -2.53 14.85
N ILE A 105 2.92 -1.32 15.40
CA ILE A 105 3.71 -0.21 14.86
C ILE A 105 5.15 -0.45 15.32
N LEU A 106 6.11 -0.52 14.38
CA LEU A 106 7.52 -0.45 14.72
C LEU A 106 7.91 1.01 14.90
N VAL A 107 8.31 1.36 16.11
CA VAL A 107 8.72 2.71 16.51
C VAL A 107 10.24 2.77 16.57
N GLY A 108 10.84 3.59 15.72
CA GLY A 108 12.28 3.88 15.79
C GLY A 108 12.51 5.23 16.46
N ALA A 109 12.92 5.24 17.71
CA ALA A 109 13.19 6.46 18.47
C ALA A 109 14.63 6.96 18.19
N TYR A 110 14.90 7.39 16.94
CA TYR A 110 16.27 7.73 16.50
C TYR A 110 16.85 8.91 17.30
N LYS A 111 16.05 9.96 17.51
CA LYS A 111 16.40 11.13 18.33
C LYS A 111 15.22 11.51 19.21
N VAL A 112 15.48 11.73 20.51
CA VAL A 112 14.48 12.15 21.49
C VAL A 112 15.04 13.32 22.28
N ALA A 113 14.25 14.37 22.41
CA ALA A 113 14.61 15.55 23.21
C ALA A 113 14.76 15.18 24.72
N PRO A 114 15.54 15.95 25.51
CA PRO A 114 15.75 15.65 26.94
C PRO A 114 14.45 15.58 27.77
N GLU A 115 13.38 16.26 27.34
CA GLU A 115 12.06 16.23 27.97
C GLU A 115 11.17 15.09 27.47
N GLY A 116 11.70 14.20 26.61
CA GLY A 116 10.93 13.16 25.95
C GLY A 116 10.09 13.71 24.76
N VAL A 117 9.34 12.82 24.11
CA VAL A 117 8.44 13.19 23.02
C VAL A 117 7.12 12.45 23.10
N ARG A 118 6.02 13.18 22.97
CA ARG A 118 4.70 12.60 22.77
C ARG A 118 4.45 12.38 21.29
N VAL A 119 4.15 11.13 20.94
CA VAL A 119 3.81 10.70 19.57
C VAL A 119 2.37 10.26 19.54
N THR A 120 1.59 10.80 18.62
CA THR A 120 0.20 10.39 18.39
C THR A 120 0.15 9.62 17.07
N TYR A 121 -0.35 8.38 17.12
CA TYR A 121 -0.63 7.56 15.96
C TYR A 121 -2.13 7.53 15.72
N GLU A 122 -2.55 7.91 14.51
CA GLU A 122 -3.93 7.78 14.05
C GLU A 122 -4.01 6.63 13.05
N LEU A 123 -4.79 5.60 13.38
CA LEU A 123 -5.04 4.44 12.54
C LEU A 123 -6.44 4.56 11.95
N VAL A 124 -6.52 4.61 10.63
CA VAL A 124 -7.79 4.64 9.89
C VAL A 124 -7.95 3.28 9.20
N PHE A 125 -9.00 2.55 9.59
CA PHE A 125 -9.34 1.24 9.03
C PHE A 125 -10.51 1.41 8.07
N GLU A 126 -10.29 1.15 6.79
CA GLU A 126 -11.34 1.11 5.78
C GLU A 126 -11.86 -0.32 5.64
N GLU A 127 -13.19 -0.50 5.69
CA GLU A 127 -13.82 -1.82 5.58
C GLU A 127 -13.81 -2.36 4.14
N LYS A 128 -13.60 -3.66 3.99
CA LYS A 128 -13.87 -4.39 2.74
C LYS A 128 -15.36 -4.23 2.41
N ARG A 129 -15.65 -3.76 1.22
CA ARG A 129 -17.01 -3.62 0.72
C ARG A 129 -17.21 -4.49 -0.50
N PRO A 130 -18.22 -5.34 -0.54
CA PRO A 130 -18.62 -5.98 -1.78
C PRO A 130 -18.93 -4.90 -2.83
N ARG A 131 -18.38 -5.04 -4.01
CA ARG A 131 -18.72 -4.21 -5.16
C ARG A 131 -18.83 -5.09 -6.39
N TRP A 132 -19.67 -4.70 -7.31
CA TRP A 132 -19.69 -5.29 -8.63
C TRP A 132 -18.42 -4.87 -9.36
N LEU A 133 -17.72 -5.86 -9.95
CA LEU A 133 -16.62 -5.63 -10.85
C LEU A 133 -17.12 -5.65 -12.29
N ARG A 134 -16.59 -4.76 -13.12
CA ARG A 134 -16.86 -4.68 -14.54
C ARG A 134 -15.62 -5.11 -15.28
N GLY A 135 -15.76 -5.99 -16.24
CA GLY A 135 -14.61 -6.43 -17.02
C GLY A 135 -15.01 -7.19 -18.27
N ASP A 136 -14.00 -7.51 -19.07
CA ASP A 136 -14.13 -8.31 -20.27
C ASP A 136 -13.23 -9.55 -20.12
N LEU A 137 -13.78 -10.72 -20.42
CA LEU A 137 -13.11 -12.00 -20.33
C LEU A 137 -12.66 -12.55 -21.71
N HIS A 138 -12.81 -11.76 -22.77
CA HIS A 138 -12.46 -12.18 -24.11
C HIS A 138 -11.98 -10.97 -24.94
N THR A 139 -10.67 -10.80 -25.03
CA THR A 139 -10.07 -9.70 -25.81
C THR A 139 -8.81 -10.17 -26.52
N HIS A 140 -8.55 -9.53 -27.66
CA HIS A 140 -7.42 -9.81 -28.53
C HIS A 140 -6.48 -8.62 -28.65
N THR A 141 -5.20 -8.91 -28.80
CA THR A 141 -4.15 -7.93 -29.02
C THR A 141 -3.54 -8.08 -30.40
N LEU A 142 -2.50 -7.27 -30.69
CA LEU A 142 -1.67 -7.44 -31.88
C LEU A 142 -0.95 -8.79 -31.97
N ALA A 143 -0.98 -9.60 -30.89
CA ALA A 143 -0.40 -10.95 -30.91
C ALA A 143 -1.26 -11.91 -31.74
N SER A 144 -2.54 -11.60 -31.99
CA SER A 144 -3.40 -12.34 -32.89
C SER A 144 -4.09 -11.41 -33.90
N ASP A 145 -5.37 -11.14 -33.77
CA ASP A 145 -6.16 -10.35 -34.70
C ASP A 145 -6.70 -9.05 -34.11
N GLY A 146 -6.30 -8.70 -32.90
CA GLY A 146 -6.55 -7.41 -32.30
C GLY A 146 -5.75 -6.28 -32.94
N VAL A 147 -6.10 -5.03 -32.64
CA VAL A 147 -5.48 -3.82 -33.22
C VAL A 147 -4.70 -3.00 -32.22
N LEU A 148 -4.62 -3.42 -30.96
CA LEU A 148 -3.94 -2.75 -29.87
C LEU A 148 -2.90 -3.67 -29.22
N THR A 149 -1.83 -3.10 -28.72
CA THR A 149 -0.94 -3.81 -27.78
C THR A 149 -1.67 -4.06 -26.46
N ALA A 150 -1.20 -5.01 -25.65
CA ALA A 150 -1.77 -5.28 -24.32
C ALA A 150 -1.79 -4.02 -23.42
N GLY A 151 -0.78 -3.15 -23.52
CA GLY A 151 -0.73 -1.89 -22.78
C GLY A 151 -1.75 -0.86 -23.25
N GLU A 152 -1.95 -0.70 -24.56
CA GLU A 152 -2.95 0.19 -25.13
C GLU A 152 -4.36 -0.30 -24.84
N LEU A 153 -4.59 -1.62 -24.91
CA LEU A 153 -5.86 -2.26 -24.58
C LEU A 153 -6.19 -2.06 -23.10
N ALA A 154 -5.22 -2.23 -22.20
CA ALA A 154 -5.37 -1.97 -20.78
C ALA A 154 -5.70 -0.50 -20.49
N ALA A 155 -5.00 0.44 -21.15
CA ALA A 155 -5.32 1.87 -21.02
C ALA A 155 -6.72 2.21 -21.57
N HIS A 156 -7.16 1.52 -22.62
CA HIS A 156 -8.52 1.66 -23.15
C HIS A 156 -9.56 1.14 -22.13
N ALA A 157 -9.35 -0.03 -21.57
CA ALA A 157 -10.22 -0.63 -20.56
C ALA A 157 -10.40 0.28 -19.32
N LEU A 158 -9.30 0.86 -18.81
CA LEU A 158 -9.35 1.83 -17.70
C LEU A 158 -10.20 3.06 -18.03
N ARG A 159 -10.01 3.66 -19.21
CA ARG A 159 -10.81 4.82 -19.63
C ARG A 159 -12.30 4.51 -19.70
N HIS A 160 -12.67 3.25 -19.92
CA HIS A 160 -14.07 2.78 -19.94
C HIS A 160 -14.57 2.24 -18.60
N GLY A 161 -13.75 2.35 -17.55
CA GLY A 161 -14.13 1.99 -16.18
C GLY A 161 -14.21 0.48 -15.96
N LEU A 162 -13.38 -0.31 -16.65
CA LEU A 162 -13.24 -1.73 -16.38
C LEU A 162 -12.30 -1.94 -15.18
N ASP A 163 -12.60 -2.94 -14.37
CA ASP A 163 -11.81 -3.38 -13.22
C ASP A 163 -10.88 -4.53 -13.56
N PHE A 164 -11.24 -5.32 -14.59
CA PHE A 164 -10.41 -6.43 -15.08
C PHE A 164 -10.58 -6.63 -16.58
N LEU A 165 -9.57 -7.27 -17.18
CA LEU A 165 -9.52 -7.61 -18.59
C LEU A 165 -8.75 -8.90 -18.79
N ALA A 166 -9.30 -9.88 -19.54
CA ALA A 166 -8.57 -11.06 -19.96
C ALA A 166 -7.98 -10.85 -21.36
N VAL A 167 -6.70 -11.15 -21.52
CA VAL A 167 -6.01 -11.19 -22.81
C VAL A 167 -6.03 -12.62 -23.29
N THR A 168 -6.77 -12.91 -24.37
CA THR A 168 -7.06 -14.24 -24.87
C THR A 168 -6.75 -14.36 -26.35
N ASP A 169 -5.53 -14.04 -26.74
CA ASP A 169 -5.10 -14.12 -28.15
C ASP A 169 -5.24 -15.53 -28.71
N HIS A 170 -5.55 -15.64 -30.00
CA HIS A 170 -5.74 -16.92 -30.68
C HIS A 170 -4.51 -17.85 -30.62
N ASN A 171 -4.67 -19.00 -29.99
CA ASN A 171 -3.64 -20.05 -29.87
C ASN A 171 -2.28 -19.56 -29.32
N GLN A 172 -2.28 -18.44 -28.64
CA GLN A 172 -1.11 -17.85 -27.97
C GLN A 172 -1.43 -17.57 -26.51
N MET A 173 -0.86 -18.38 -25.62
CA MET A 173 -0.93 -18.15 -24.19
C MET A 173 0.09 -17.07 -23.81
N VAL A 174 -0.38 -16.00 -23.16
CA VAL A 174 0.47 -14.99 -22.55
C VAL A 174 0.60 -15.30 -21.06
N SER A 175 1.80 -15.21 -20.52
CA SER A 175 2.00 -15.40 -19.07
C SER A 175 1.68 -14.12 -18.28
N ALA A 176 1.44 -14.27 -16.97
CA ALA A 176 1.18 -13.13 -16.10
C ALA A 176 2.37 -12.16 -16.02
N GLU A 177 3.61 -12.65 -16.17
CA GLU A 177 4.82 -11.85 -16.17
C GLU A 177 4.98 -10.99 -17.43
N GLU A 178 4.42 -11.42 -18.55
CA GLU A 178 4.47 -10.73 -19.84
C GLU A 178 3.41 -9.63 -19.93
N LEU A 179 2.35 -9.70 -19.12
CA LEU A 179 1.33 -8.67 -19.09
C LEU A 179 1.83 -7.40 -18.39
N PRO A 180 1.49 -6.22 -18.91
CA PRO A 180 1.86 -4.97 -18.24
C PRO A 180 1.16 -4.84 -16.89
N ARG A 181 1.87 -4.34 -15.88
CA ARG A 181 1.24 -3.97 -14.61
C ARG A 181 0.58 -2.61 -14.76
N VAL A 182 -0.73 -2.57 -14.53
CA VAL A 182 -1.54 -1.36 -14.70
C VAL A 182 -2.30 -1.11 -13.41
N GLU A 183 -2.06 0.05 -12.80
CA GLU A 183 -2.75 0.43 -11.57
C GLU A 183 -4.26 0.59 -11.83
N GLY A 184 -5.07 -0.02 -10.97
CA GLY A 184 -6.53 0.04 -11.07
C GLY A 184 -7.18 -0.94 -12.06
N LEU A 185 -6.40 -1.78 -12.77
CA LEU A 185 -6.91 -2.80 -13.68
C LEU A 185 -6.22 -4.15 -13.42
N ALA A 186 -6.99 -5.20 -13.17
CA ALA A 186 -6.47 -6.56 -13.14
C ALA A 186 -6.41 -7.14 -14.55
N LEU A 187 -5.21 -7.50 -15.03
CA LEU A 187 -5.05 -8.23 -16.28
C LEU A 187 -4.98 -9.73 -15.98
N ILE A 188 -5.81 -10.49 -16.67
CA ILE A 188 -5.92 -11.95 -16.54
C ILE A 188 -5.24 -12.55 -17.78
N PRO A 189 -4.19 -13.38 -17.60
CA PRO A 189 -3.60 -14.11 -18.71
C PRO A 189 -4.58 -15.17 -19.21
N GLY A 190 -4.54 -15.41 -20.50
CA GLY A 190 -5.42 -16.42 -21.09
C GLY A 190 -5.04 -16.74 -22.51
N VAL A 191 -5.82 -17.62 -23.13
CA VAL A 191 -5.72 -17.99 -24.54
C VAL A 191 -7.11 -18.34 -25.06
N GLU A 192 -7.44 -17.90 -26.26
CA GLU A 192 -8.54 -18.47 -27.01
C GLU A 192 -7.99 -19.63 -27.88
N TRP A 193 -8.25 -20.84 -27.43
CA TRP A 193 -7.96 -22.00 -28.26
C TRP A 193 -8.91 -22.06 -29.45
N THR A 194 -8.37 -21.91 -30.63
CA THR A 194 -9.10 -21.77 -31.88
C THR A 194 -8.91 -22.97 -32.77
N HIS A 195 -10.02 -23.55 -33.18
CA HIS A 195 -10.08 -24.70 -34.07
C HIS A 195 -11.27 -24.56 -35.03
N TYR A 196 -11.22 -25.22 -36.20
CA TYR A 196 -12.28 -25.13 -37.22
C TYR A 196 -13.68 -25.58 -36.75
N ARG A 197 -13.79 -26.25 -35.59
CA ARG A 197 -15.05 -26.69 -34.98
C ARG A 197 -15.56 -25.75 -33.89
N GLY A 198 -14.82 -24.73 -33.56
CA GLY A 198 -15.19 -23.79 -32.52
C GLY A 198 -13.99 -23.28 -31.72
N HIS A 199 -14.28 -22.33 -30.85
CA HIS A 199 -13.31 -21.65 -30.02
C HIS A 199 -13.65 -21.84 -28.55
N ALA A 200 -12.64 -21.80 -27.68
CA ALA A 200 -12.81 -21.87 -26.24
C ALA A 200 -11.74 -21.03 -25.52
N ASN A 201 -12.15 -20.20 -24.55
CA ASN A 201 -11.26 -19.42 -23.72
C ASN A 201 -10.80 -20.24 -22.52
N PHE A 202 -9.50 -20.18 -22.24
CA PHE A 202 -8.86 -20.67 -21.02
C PHE A 202 -8.21 -19.48 -20.33
N LEU A 203 -8.51 -19.31 -19.03
CA LEU A 203 -8.08 -18.15 -18.23
C LEU A 203 -7.28 -18.61 -17.01
N GLY A 204 -6.22 -17.85 -16.63
CA GLY A 204 -5.40 -18.10 -15.44
C GLY A 204 -4.05 -18.75 -15.71
#